data_d7866b99ef7510ee0e100fbd78b08bba
#
_entry.id   d7866b99ef7510ee0e100fbd78b08bba
#
_cell.length_a   1.000
_cell.length_b   1.000
_cell.length_c   1.000
_cell.angle_alpha   90.00
_cell.angle_beta   90.00
_cell.angle_gamma   90.00
#
_symmetry.space_group_name_H-M   'P 1'
#
loop_
_entity.id
_entity.type
_entity.pdbx_description
1 polymer ?
#
loop_
_entity_poly.entity_id
_entity_poly.type
_entity_poly.pdbx_seq_one_letter_code
_entity_poly.pdbx_strand_id
1 'polypeptide(L)' 'SLKSNIQLVFNNAILASEIAKEYQRLAG' A
#
# COMPACT_ATOMS: atom_id res chain seq x y z
N SER A 1 -5.58 18.72 5.14
CA SER A 1 -6.75 18.47 5.98
C SER A 1 -6.76 17.02 6.45
N LEU A 2 -7.62 16.72 7.40
CA LEU A 2 -7.77 15.36 7.91
C LEU A 2 -8.21 14.40 6.80
N LYS A 3 -9.13 14.83 5.95
CA LYS A 3 -9.62 14.02 4.84
C LYS A 3 -8.50 13.64 3.89
N SER A 4 -7.62 14.59 3.55
CA SER A 4 -6.49 14.32 2.67
C SER A 4 -5.50 13.37 3.33
N ASN A 5 -5.28 13.51 4.63
CA ASN A 5 -4.39 12.63 5.35
C ASN A 5 -4.91 11.20 5.39
N ILE A 6 -6.21 11.02 5.57
CA ILE A 6 -6.83 9.69 5.55
C ILE A 6 -6.68 9.07 4.16
N GLN A 7 -6.90 9.85 3.11
CA GLN A 7 -6.74 9.38 1.74
C GLN A 7 -5.32 8.88 1.49
N LEU A 8 -4.32 9.61 2.00
CA LEU A 8 -2.93 9.20 1.87
C LEU A 8 -2.66 7.87 2.58
N VAL A 9 -3.25 7.67 3.76
CA VAL A 9 -3.09 6.42 4.49
C VAL A 9 -3.64 5.24 3.68
N PHE A 10 -4.84 5.40 3.11
CA PHE A 10 -5.41 4.34 2.27
C PHE A 10 -4.57 4.07 1.04
N ASN A 11 -4.11 5.11 0.35
CA ASN A 11 -3.27 4.95 -0.84
C ASN A 11 -1.96 4.23 -0.49
N ASN A 12 -1.34 4.59 0.63
CA ASN A 12 -0.10 3.96 1.07
C ASN A 12 -0.32 2.50 1.45
N ALA A 13 -1.45 2.18 2.06
CA ALA A 13 -1.78 0.80 2.40
C ALA A 13 -1.96 -0.07 1.15
N ILE A 14 -2.62 0.47 0.13
CA ILE A 14 -2.79 -0.23 -1.14
C ILE A 14 -1.43 -0.48 -1.78
N LEU A 15 -0.58 0.52 -1.82
CA LEU A 15 0.75 0.40 -2.40
C LEU A 15 1.59 -0.64 -1.66
N ALA A 16 1.56 -0.62 -0.33
CA ALA A 16 2.29 -1.59 0.48
C ALA A 16 1.80 -3.01 0.21
N SER A 17 0.50 -3.20 0.03
CA SER A 17 -0.08 -4.50 -0.29
C SER A 17 0.41 -5.02 -1.64
N GLU A 18 0.50 -4.15 -2.63
CA GLU A 18 1.00 -4.54 -3.95
C GLU A 18 2.48 -4.94 -3.90
N ILE A 19 3.27 -4.19 -3.14
CA ILE A 19 4.69 -4.52 -2.94
C ILE A 19 4.83 -5.87 -2.26
N ALA A 20 4.03 -6.15 -1.25
CA ALA A 20 4.08 -7.41 -0.53
C ALA A 20 3.74 -8.58 -1.43
N LYS A 21 2.72 -8.43 -2.28
CA LYS A 21 2.34 -9.47 -3.23
C LYS A 21 3.45 -9.76 -4.22
N GLU A 22 4.07 -8.72 -4.75
CA GLU A 22 5.16 -8.87 -5.70
C GLU A 22 6.36 -9.52 -5.05
N TYR A 23 6.68 -9.14 -3.83
CA TYR A 23 7.77 -9.75 -3.08
C TYR A 23 7.54 -11.25 -2.93
N GLN A 24 6.34 -11.63 -2.55
CA GLN A 24 6.00 -13.05 -2.34
C GLN A 24 6.08 -13.83 -3.65
N ARG A 25 5.63 -13.23 -4.74
CA ARG A 25 5.69 -13.86 -6.06
C ARG A 25 7.15 -14.13 -6.48
N LEU A 26 8.02 -13.15 -6.25
CA LEU A 26 9.43 -13.26 -6.62
C LEU A 26 10.22 -14.18 -5.69
N ALA A 27 9.89 -14.19 -4.42
CA ALA A 27 10.58 -15.02 -3.42
C ALA A 27 10.11 -16.48 -3.46
N GLY A 28 8.94 -16.66 -3.99
CA GLY A 28 8.27 -17.87 -4.08
C GLY A 28 8.59 -19.07 -4.39
#